data_ce20c47b7a9a7c463475ea93a08d5fef
#
_entry.id   ce20c47b7a9a7c463475ea93a08d5fef
#
_cell.length_a   1.000
_cell.length_b   1.000
_cell.length_c   1.000
_cell.angle_alpha   90.00
_cell.angle_beta   90.00
_cell.angle_gamma   90.00
#
_symmetry.space_group_name_H-M   'P 1'
#
loop_
_entity.id
_entity.type
_entity.pdbx_description
1 polymer ?
#
loop_
_entity_poly.entity_id
_entity_poly.type
_entity_poly.pdbx_seq_one_letter_code
_entity_poly.pdbx_strand_id
1 'polypeptide(L)'
;MKLLNTDLLEEALEKLEKAMTAAGKNIIETESLPVHNASAMVLAEDIYSEENIPGFNRSTVDGYAVVSADTAGAGESIPTFLEVTGDVEMGIGAPGGIKRGQCMYVPTGGMVPEGADAVAMVEYCQPFGENQMAVYSPLSYGKNMVFAGDDVAIGEKILGRGRRLRPADIGLLSAVGRNIVEVYRPWNIYIISTGDEIVMPWETPGPGQVRDVNTYGLMAEAEALGFTVAGWDVIRDDEEALRKCAERAMKEADFVCISGGSSQGKKDATAAVIDALASDGVFTHGLAVKPGKPTILGFDGPSGTVLTGLPGHPVAALLIFREIVGGMWARFTGMETAEKKITVSGIMAANLAASPGRRTYQLAELDYENCDEETDLPRVIPVLGQSGLIKTMSRADGYIILDVNDEGICKGQQVQVHIL
;
A
#
# COMPACT_ATOMS: atom_id res chain seq x y z
N MET A 1 -20.40 -23.09 31.48
CA MET A 1 -19.97 -22.11 30.47
C MET A 1 -18.49 -21.86 30.72
N LYS A 2 -17.60 -22.47 29.91
CA LYS A 2 -16.17 -22.13 30.01
C LYS A 2 -16.02 -20.71 29.47
N LEU A 3 -15.58 -19.77 30.29
CA LEU A 3 -15.17 -18.48 29.84
C LEU A 3 -14.03 -18.71 28.84
N LEU A 4 -14.23 -18.30 27.58
CA LEU A 4 -13.16 -18.28 26.60
C LEU A 4 -12.07 -17.34 27.12
N ASN A 5 -10.87 -17.83 27.34
CA ASN A 5 -9.70 -17.00 27.52
C ASN A 5 -9.45 -16.32 26.16
N THR A 6 -9.75 -15.05 26.07
CA THR A 6 -9.53 -14.28 24.83
C THR A 6 -8.12 -13.69 24.84
N ASP A 7 -7.39 -13.89 23.77
CA ASP A 7 -6.09 -13.25 23.56
C ASP A 7 -6.29 -11.80 23.07
N LEU A 8 -5.35 -10.93 23.38
CA LEU A 8 -5.22 -9.67 22.66
C LEU A 8 -4.83 -9.96 21.21
N LEU A 9 -5.16 -9.05 20.28
CA LEU A 9 -4.80 -9.23 18.88
C LEU A 9 -3.29 -9.40 18.68
N GLU A 10 -2.50 -8.57 19.35
CA GLU A 10 -1.03 -8.62 19.32
C GLU A 10 -0.50 -9.95 19.84
N GLU A 11 -1.06 -10.46 20.94
CA GLU A 11 -0.67 -11.77 21.50
C GLU A 11 -0.96 -12.92 20.53
N ALA A 12 -2.10 -12.86 19.83
CA ALA A 12 -2.48 -13.86 18.83
C ALA A 12 -1.55 -13.81 17.62
N LEU A 13 -1.20 -12.62 17.13
CA LEU A 13 -0.24 -12.44 16.04
C LEU A 13 1.17 -12.91 16.44
N GLU A 14 1.61 -12.61 17.66
CA GLU A 14 2.91 -13.09 18.16
C GLU A 14 2.98 -14.62 18.31
N LYS A 15 1.88 -15.26 18.74
CA LYS A 15 1.79 -16.73 18.78
C LYS A 15 1.90 -17.33 17.39
N LEU A 16 1.17 -16.75 16.42
CA LEU A 16 1.22 -17.18 15.03
C LEU A 16 2.61 -16.99 14.43
N GLU A 17 3.22 -15.82 14.63
CA GLU A 17 4.57 -15.53 14.17
C GLU A 17 5.60 -16.52 14.73
N LYS A 18 5.52 -16.82 16.02
CA LYS A 18 6.38 -17.81 16.69
C LYS A 18 6.20 -19.21 16.09
N ALA A 19 4.95 -19.65 15.86
CA ALA A 19 4.66 -20.96 15.27
C ALA A 19 5.21 -21.06 13.82
N MET A 20 4.95 -20.05 12.99
CA MET A 20 5.48 -20.00 11.62
C MET A 20 7.02 -19.95 11.60
N THR A 21 7.63 -19.18 12.49
CA THR A 21 9.09 -19.06 12.60
C THR A 21 9.73 -20.38 13.04
N ALA A 22 9.15 -21.07 14.03
CA ALA A 22 9.63 -22.36 14.49
C ALA A 22 9.60 -23.44 13.40
N ALA A 23 8.64 -23.35 12.47
CA ALA A 23 8.52 -24.22 11.31
C ALA A 23 9.36 -23.76 10.09
N GLY A 24 10.12 -22.65 10.21
CA GLY A 24 10.89 -22.08 9.09
C GLY A 24 10.01 -21.42 8.00
N LYS A 25 8.77 -21.06 8.32
CA LYS A 25 7.79 -20.49 7.40
C LYS A 25 7.65 -18.95 7.56
N ASN A 26 8.56 -18.32 8.27
CA ASN A 26 8.66 -16.87 8.40
C ASN A 26 9.39 -16.19 7.24
N ILE A 27 9.97 -16.96 6.33
CA ILE A 27 10.61 -16.46 5.11
C ILE A 27 9.60 -16.62 3.98
N ILE A 28 9.07 -15.49 3.52
CA ILE A 28 8.18 -15.48 2.36
C ILE A 28 9.01 -15.69 1.09
N GLU A 29 8.52 -16.54 0.22
CA GLU A 29 9.15 -16.78 -1.08
C GLU A 29 9.15 -15.48 -1.89
N THR A 30 10.21 -15.30 -2.67
CA THR A 30 10.33 -14.18 -3.60
C THR A 30 10.28 -14.67 -5.03
N GLU A 31 9.94 -13.76 -5.93
CA GLU A 31 9.98 -14.00 -7.37
C GLU A 31 10.55 -12.79 -8.10
N SER A 32 11.27 -13.06 -9.19
CA SER A 32 11.78 -12.02 -10.07
C SER A 32 10.74 -11.67 -11.10
N LEU A 33 10.30 -10.41 -11.13
CA LEU A 33 9.32 -9.93 -12.10
C LEU A 33 9.89 -8.80 -12.97
N PRO A 34 9.51 -8.76 -14.27
CA PRO A 34 9.69 -7.56 -15.05
C PRO A 34 8.97 -6.37 -14.42
N VAL A 35 9.62 -5.21 -14.38
CA VAL A 35 9.11 -4.01 -13.69
C VAL A 35 7.68 -3.64 -14.11
N HIS A 36 7.34 -3.79 -15.40
CA HIS A 36 5.98 -3.50 -15.89
C HIS A 36 4.89 -4.44 -15.35
N ASN A 37 5.26 -5.60 -14.76
CA ASN A 37 4.35 -6.54 -14.12
C ASN A 37 4.35 -6.43 -12.59
N ALA A 38 5.22 -5.58 -12.02
CA ALA A 38 5.43 -5.49 -10.58
C ALA A 38 4.53 -4.46 -9.86
N SER A 39 3.59 -3.81 -10.58
CA SER A 39 2.67 -2.85 -9.97
C SER A 39 1.83 -3.51 -8.88
N ALA A 40 1.69 -2.84 -7.73
CA ALA A 40 1.02 -3.30 -6.52
C ALA A 40 1.70 -4.49 -5.78
N MET A 41 2.79 -5.05 -6.31
CA MET A 41 3.60 -6.05 -5.61
C MET A 41 4.41 -5.41 -4.48
N VAL A 42 4.82 -6.22 -3.50
CA VAL A 42 5.65 -5.78 -2.39
C VAL A 42 7.12 -6.12 -2.66
N LEU A 43 7.95 -5.09 -2.68
CA LEU A 43 9.39 -5.20 -3.01
C LEU A 43 10.13 -6.01 -1.93
N ALA A 44 10.91 -7.01 -2.36
CA ALA A 44 11.66 -7.89 -1.47
C ALA A 44 13.14 -7.49 -1.30
N GLU A 45 13.59 -6.46 -1.99
CA GLU A 45 14.96 -5.96 -1.98
C GLU A 45 15.03 -4.43 -1.75
N ASP A 46 16.20 -3.94 -1.39
CA ASP A 46 16.52 -2.51 -1.44
C ASP A 46 17.07 -2.17 -2.81
N ILE A 47 16.54 -1.13 -3.46
CA ILE A 47 17.00 -0.68 -4.78
C ILE A 47 17.90 0.54 -4.63
N TYR A 48 19.08 0.46 -5.21
CA TYR A 48 20.03 1.55 -5.31
C TYR A 48 20.23 1.93 -6.78
N SER A 49 20.41 3.22 -7.05
CA SER A 49 20.71 3.69 -8.39
C SER A 49 22.14 3.34 -8.79
N GLU A 50 22.32 2.81 -9.99
CA GLU A 50 23.65 2.51 -10.57
C GLU A 50 24.16 3.67 -11.42
N GLU A 51 23.32 4.70 -11.65
CA GLU A 51 23.64 5.86 -12.46
C GLU A 51 23.01 7.14 -11.91
N ASN A 52 23.47 8.29 -12.37
CA ASN A 52 22.86 9.58 -12.06
C ASN A 52 21.63 9.83 -12.92
N ILE A 53 20.58 10.43 -12.36
CA ILE A 53 19.41 10.90 -13.10
C ILE A 53 19.28 12.42 -12.89
N PRO A 54 19.28 13.22 -13.94
CA PRO A 54 19.69 12.85 -15.29
C PRO A 54 21.17 12.46 -15.37
N GLY A 55 21.56 11.70 -16.38
CA GLY A 55 22.94 11.27 -16.60
C GLY A 55 23.88 12.38 -17.10
N PHE A 56 23.34 13.55 -17.44
CA PHE A 56 24.06 14.71 -17.94
C PHE A 56 23.35 16.02 -17.55
N ASN A 57 24.07 17.12 -17.57
CA ASN A 57 23.49 18.45 -17.37
C ASN A 57 22.57 18.78 -18.56
N ARG A 58 21.29 19.12 -18.28
CA ARG A 58 20.29 19.39 -19.32
C ARG A 58 19.63 20.75 -19.15
N SER A 59 19.23 21.36 -20.27
CA SER A 59 18.45 22.58 -20.26
C SER A 59 17.00 22.32 -19.87
N THR A 60 16.41 23.25 -19.10
CA THR A 60 14.97 23.27 -18.77
C THR A 60 14.16 24.14 -19.75
N VAL A 61 14.81 24.84 -20.65
CA VAL A 61 14.23 25.80 -21.59
C VAL A 61 14.89 25.67 -22.97
N ASP A 62 14.25 26.18 -24.01
CA ASP A 62 14.89 26.44 -25.27
C ASP A 62 15.73 27.71 -25.13
N GLY A 63 17.02 27.63 -25.50
CA GLY A 63 17.92 28.75 -25.24
C GLY A 63 19.34 28.56 -25.73
N TYR A 64 20.20 29.44 -25.25
CA TYR A 64 21.62 29.41 -25.55
C TYR A 64 22.39 29.09 -24.27
N ALA A 65 23.11 28.00 -24.26
CA ALA A 65 24.04 27.65 -23.21
C ALA A 65 25.19 28.64 -23.21
N VAL A 66 25.50 29.19 -22.04
CA VAL A 66 26.50 30.29 -21.87
C VAL A 66 27.32 30.07 -20.63
N VAL A 67 28.44 30.79 -20.52
CA VAL A 67 29.11 30.99 -19.25
C VAL A 67 28.43 32.18 -18.54
N SER A 68 27.77 31.92 -17.40
CA SER A 68 26.97 32.93 -16.68
C SER A 68 27.73 34.22 -16.39
N ALA A 69 29.01 34.11 -16.06
CA ALA A 69 29.90 35.26 -15.80
C ALA A 69 30.03 36.22 -17.01
N ASP A 70 29.79 35.76 -18.24
CA ASP A 70 29.82 36.61 -19.43
C ASP A 70 28.58 37.45 -19.58
N THR A 71 27.48 37.06 -18.93
CA THR A 71 26.21 37.80 -18.95
C THR A 71 26.10 38.80 -17.81
N ALA A 72 27.13 38.91 -16.96
CA ALA A 72 27.14 39.86 -15.85
C ALA A 72 27.06 41.30 -16.36
N GLY A 73 26.02 42.00 -16.02
CA GLY A 73 25.74 43.38 -16.47
C GLY A 73 24.97 43.47 -17.78
N ALA A 74 24.58 42.36 -18.40
CA ALA A 74 23.61 42.35 -19.51
C ALA A 74 22.27 42.96 -19.08
N GLY A 75 21.63 43.66 -19.98
CA GLY A 75 20.33 44.30 -19.76
C GLY A 75 19.71 44.77 -21.07
N GLU A 76 18.46 45.22 -21.04
CA GLU A 76 17.73 45.63 -22.24
C GLU A 76 18.46 46.70 -23.07
N SER A 77 19.19 47.59 -22.44
CA SER A 77 19.92 48.69 -23.13
C SER A 77 21.36 48.31 -23.49
N ILE A 78 21.95 47.30 -22.84
CA ILE A 78 23.35 46.89 -23.03
C ILE A 78 23.40 45.38 -22.99
N PRO A 79 23.14 44.69 -24.12
CA PRO A 79 23.25 43.23 -24.20
C PRO A 79 24.73 42.79 -24.21
N THR A 80 24.93 41.55 -23.80
CA THR A 80 26.23 40.85 -24.04
C THR A 80 26.20 40.15 -25.39
N PHE A 81 27.28 40.30 -26.17
CA PHE A 81 27.40 39.62 -27.46
C PHE A 81 28.28 38.38 -27.30
N LEU A 82 27.77 37.24 -27.73
CA LEU A 82 28.43 35.94 -27.65
C LEU A 82 28.52 35.31 -29.05
N GLU A 83 29.63 34.66 -29.36
CA GLU A 83 29.83 33.90 -30.60
C GLU A 83 29.01 32.60 -30.55
N VAL A 84 28.17 32.35 -31.57
CA VAL A 84 27.42 31.10 -31.70
C VAL A 84 28.35 30.03 -32.31
N THR A 85 28.59 28.93 -31.57
CA THR A 85 29.51 27.87 -32.00
C THR A 85 28.81 26.64 -32.55
N GLY A 86 27.48 26.55 -32.47
CA GLY A 86 26.69 25.44 -32.99
C GLY A 86 25.37 25.27 -32.26
N ASP A 87 24.69 24.15 -32.55
CA ASP A 87 23.40 23.76 -32.01
C ASP A 87 23.48 22.35 -31.46
N VAL A 88 22.81 22.10 -30.33
CA VAL A 88 22.65 20.76 -29.75
C VAL A 88 21.37 20.13 -30.28
N GLU A 89 21.48 18.93 -30.79
CA GLU A 89 20.32 18.14 -31.23
C GLU A 89 19.80 17.24 -30.09
N MET A 90 18.47 17.03 -30.07
CA MET A 90 17.85 16.12 -29.09
C MET A 90 18.33 14.68 -29.29
N GLY A 91 18.65 14.01 -28.17
CA GLY A 91 19.11 12.62 -28.17
C GLY A 91 20.55 12.40 -28.63
N ILE A 92 21.28 13.48 -28.93
CA ILE A 92 22.69 13.46 -29.32
C ILE A 92 23.50 14.31 -28.33
N GLY A 93 24.70 13.88 -28.01
CA GLY A 93 25.62 14.68 -27.18
C GLY A 93 25.97 16.02 -27.82
N ALA A 94 26.30 17.01 -27.01
CA ALA A 94 26.71 18.31 -27.52
C ALA A 94 27.93 18.14 -28.47
N PRO A 95 27.98 18.82 -29.64
CA PRO A 95 29.01 18.64 -30.65
C PRO A 95 30.40 19.14 -30.19
N GLY A 96 30.46 19.84 -29.07
CA GLY A 96 31.66 20.36 -28.45
C GLY A 96 31.38 21.15 -27.18
N GLY A 97 32.43 21.66 -26.54
CA GLY A 97 32.29 22.56 -25.40
C GLY A 97 32.27 24.04 -25.84
N ILE A 98 31.91 24.93 -24.93
CA ILE A 98 32.05 26.39 -25.11
C ILE A 98 33.11 26.98 -24.17
N LYS A 99 33.60 28.14 -24.55
CA LYS A 99 34.50 28.98 -23.74
C LYS A 99 33.84 30.32 -23.46
N ARG A 100 34.51 31.12 -22.62
CA ARG A 100 34.07 32.51 -22.39
C ARG A 100 33.92 33.27 -23.71
N GLY A 101 32.88 34.05 -23.84
CA GLY A 101 32.50 34.78 -25.04
C GLY A 101 31.78 33.95 -26.11
N GLN A 102 31.52 32.68 -25.85
CA GLN A 102 30.81 31.77 -26.76
C GLN A 102 29.46 31.31 -26.19
N CYS A 103 28.57 30.91 -27.06
CA CYS A 103 27.30 30.25 -26.73
C CYS A 103 26.96 29.16 -27.75
N MET A 104 26.07 28.26 -27.36
CA MET A 104 25.55 27.19 -28.20
C MET A 104 24.07 27.02 -27.98
N TYR A 105 23.30 26.90 -29.06
CA TYR A 105 21.86 26.64 -28.91
C TYR A 105 21.60 25.28 -28.27
N VAL A 106 20.68 25.22 -27.31
CA VAL A 106 20.25 24.00 -26.63
C VAL A 106 18.73 23.98 -26.51
N PRO A 107 18.04 22.96 -27.04
CA PRO A 107 16.61 22.79 -26.86
C PRO A 107 16.29 22.32 -25.43
N THR A 108 15.04 22.47 -25.00
CA THR A 108 14.54 21.95 -23.73
C THR A 108 14.81 20.45 -23.59
N GLY A 109 15.46 20.04 -22.52
CA GLY A 109 15.91 18.65 -22.31
C GLY A 109 17.23 18.29 -23.00
N GLY A 110 17.77 19.16 -23.84
CA GLY A 110 19.06 18.96 -24.53
C GLY A 110 20.23 18.99 -23.57
N MET A 111 21.32 18.30 -23.95
CA MET A 111 22.55 18.25 -23.18
C MET A 111 23.23 19.63 -23.19
N VAL A 112 23.52 20.17 -22.01
CA VAL A 112 24.30 21.42 -21.91
C VAL A 112 25.76 21.10 -22.22
N PRO A 113 26.38 21.86 -23.15
CA PRO A 113 27.78 21.63 -23.55
C PRO A 113 28.74 21.91 -22.40
N GLU A 114 29.87 21.20 -22.41
CA GLU A 114 30.95 21.43 -21.44
C GLU A 114 31.42 22.90 -21.47
N GLY A 115 31.67 23.47 -20.30
CA GLY A 115 32.05 24.88 -20.13
C GLY A 115 30.87 25.82 -19.93
N ALA A 116 29.66 25.47 -20.30
CA ALA A 116 28.45 26.21 -19.97
C ALA A 116 28.00 25.93 -18.52
N ASP A 117 27.51 26.96 -17.86
CA ASP A 117 26.97 26.88 -16.49
C ASP A 117 25.61 27.58 -16.32
N ALA A 118 24.98 28.05 -17.41
CA ALA A 118 23.65 28.60 -17.47
C ALA A 118 23.08 28.51 -18.88
N VAL A 119 21.75 28.63 -19.00
CA VAL A 119 21.06 28.71 -20.31
C VAL A 119 20.22 29.99 -20.35
N ALA A 120 20.52 30.85 -21.34
CA ALA A 120 19.72 32.03 -21.66
C ALA A 120 18.51 31.62 -22.49
N MET A 121 17.29 31.93 -22.03
CA MET A 121 16.04 31.64 -22.75
C MET A 121 16.03 32.35 -24.11
N VAL A 122 15.50 31.75 -25.15
CA VAL A 122 15.41 32.35 -26.50
C VAL A 122 14.72 33.71 -26.49
N GLU A 123 13.76 33.93 -25.58
CA GLU A 123 13.01 35.18 -25.43
C GLU A 123 13.89 36.36 -25.03
N TYR A 124 15.06 36.10 -24.42
CA TYR A 124 16.04 37.10 -24.02
C TYR A 124 17.27 37.11 -24.92
N CYS A 125 17.19 36.51 -26.10
CA CYS A 125 18.25 36.40 -27.06
C CYS A 125 17.83 36.93 -28.42
N GLN A 126 18.72 37.64 -29.10
CA GLN A 126 18.48 38.15 -30.45
C GLN A 126 19.71 37.93 -31.33
N PRO A 127 19.58 37.34 -32.54
CA PRO A 127 20.68 37.22 -33.45
C PRO A 127 21.27 38.59 -33.82
N PHE A 128 22.61 38.67 -33.86
CA PHE A 128 23.33 39.86 -34.24
C PHE A 128 24.45 39.50 -35.21
N GLY A 129 24.39 40.04 -36.44
CA GLY A 129 25.34 39.67 -37.50
C GLY A 129 25.18 38.22 -37.96
N GLU A 130 26.28 37.62 -38.48
CA GLU A 130 26.23 36.24 -39.03
C GLU A 130 26.39 35.16 -37.98
N ASN A 131 27.21 35.38 -36.93
CA ASN A 131 27.58 34.33 -35.96
C ASN A 131 27.54 34.83 -34.49
N GLN A 132 26.77 35.86 -34.16
CA GLN A 132 26.69 36.38 -32.81
C GLN A 132 25.27 36.37 -32.28
N MET A 133 25.16 36.21 -30.98
CA MET A 133 23.89 36.30 -30.23
C MET A 133 24.02 37.40 -29.20
N ALA A 134 23.06 38.32 -29.21
CA ALA A 134 22.90 39.35 -28.14
C ALA A 134 22.02 38.73 -27.03
N VAL A 135 22.54 38.69 -25.81
CA VAL A 135 21.84 38.22 -24.60
C VAL A 135 21.50 39.41 -23.72
N TYR A 136 20.21 39.62 -23.46
CA TYR A 136 19.66 40.79 -22.78
C TYR A 136 19.39 40.60 -21.28
N SER A 137 19.62 39.40 -20.74
CA SER A 137 19.37 39.10 -19.33
C SER A 137 20.62 38.57 -18.64
N PRO A 138 20.96 39.04 -17.45
CA PRO A 138 22.04 38.49 -16.65
C PRO A 138 21.59 37.15 -16.06
N LEU A 139 22.50 36.18 -16.02
CA LEU A 139 22.23 34.85 -15.55
C LEU A 139 23.12 34.51 -14.35
N SER A 140 22.55 33.84 -13.38
CA SER A 140 23.31 33.21 -12.31
C SER A 140 23.73 31.79 -12.70
N TYR A 141 24.75 31.28 -12.04
CA TYR A 141 25.17 29.88 -12.15
C TYR A 141 23.98 28.93 -11.94
N GLY A 142 23.85 27.90 -12.78
CA GLY A 142 22.78 26.91 -12.74
C GLY A 142 21.42 27.40 -13.26
N LYS A 143 21.29 28.65 -13.71
CA LYS A 143 20.02 29.16 -14.19
C LYS A 143 19.54 28.40 -15.42
N ASN A 144 18.28 27.91 -15.36
CA ASN A 144 17.61 27.12 -16.42
C ASN A 144 18.32 25.79 -16.74
N MET A 145 18.97 25.18 -15.76
CA MET A 145 19.64 23.87 -15.88
C MET A 145 19.14 22.92 -14.79
N VAL A 146 19.26 21.62 -15.09
CA VAL A 146 19.25 20.52 -14.13
C VAL A 146 20.60 19.83 -14.27
N PHE A 147 21.31 19.65 -13.17
CA PHE A 147 22.62 19.00 -13.18
C PHE A 147 22.49 17.49 -13.15
N ALA A 148 23.51 16.81 -13.63
CA ALA A 148 23.60 15.36 -13.53
C ALA A 148 23.51 14.92 -12.06
N GLY A 149 22.54 14.02 -11.77
CA GLY A 149 22.31 13.51 -10.43
C GLY A 149 21.45 14.37 -9.52
N ASP A 150 20.87 15.48 -9.99
CA ASP A 150 20.00 16.34 -9.17
C ASP A 150 18.72 15.64 -8.71
N ASP A 151 18.22 14.67 -9.48
CA ASP A 151 17.00 13.91 -9.14
C ASP A 151 17.36 12.63 -8.38
N VAL A 152 18.32 11.87 -8.92
CA VAL A 152 18.84 10.64 -8.27
C VAL A 152 20.35 10.58 -8.46
N ALA A 153 21.08 10.45 -7.36
CA ALA A 153 22.53 10.27 -7.40
C ALA A 153 22.90 8.78 -7.49
N ILE A 154 24.01 8.49 -8.17
CA ILE A 154 24.59 7.14 -8.18
C ILE A 154 24.86 6.65 -6.75
N GLY A 155 24.43 5.42 -6.43
CA GLY A 155 24.53 4.82 -5.09
C GLY A 155 23.44 5.22 -4.12
N GLU A 156 22.52 6.11 -4.51
CA GLU A 156 21.39 6.49 -3.68
C GLU A 156 20.38 5.34 -3.57
N LYS A 157 19.87 5.10 -2.36
CA LYS A 157 18.77 4.17 -2.13
C LYS A 157 17.44 4.82 -2.54
N ILE A 158 16.88 4.35 -3.64
CA ILE A 158 15.66 4.94 -4.23
C ILE A 158 14.36 4.30 -3.74
N LEU A 159 14.36 2.98 -3.51
CA LEU A 159 13.22 2.25 -2.95
C LEU A 159 13.71 1.26 -1.90
N GLY A 160 12.91 1.05 -0.86
CA GLY A 160 13.22 0.12 0.23
C GLY A 160 12.41 -1.17 0.15
N ARG A 161 12.98 -2.26 0.64
CA ARG A 161 12.28 -3.51 0.92
C ARG A 161 11.01 -3.23 1.72
N GLY A 162 9.94 -4.00 1.46
CA GLY A 162 8.62 -3.86 2.11
C GLY A 162 7.73 -2.80 1.48
N ARG A 163 8.22 -2.06 0.49
CA ARG A 163 7.41 -1.07 -0.20
C ARG A 163 6.48 -1.73 -1.21
N ARG A 164 5.18 -1.42 -1.14
CA ARG A 164 4.21 -1.74 -2.20
C ARG A 164 4.45 -0.80 -3.38
N LEU A 165 4.75 -1.37 -4.55
CA LEU A 165 5.11 -0.61 -5.74
C LEU A 165 3.89 0.11 -6.35
N ARG A 166 3.96 1.43 -6.39
CA ARG A 166 2.96 2.33 -7.00
C ARG A 166 3.36 2.66 -8.43
N PRO A 167 2.46 3.18 -9.26
CA PRO A 167 2.78 3.60 -10.64
C PRO A 167 4.00 4.53 -10.75
N ALA A 168 4.15 5.47 -9.79
CA ALA A 168 5.32 6.36 -9.75
C ALA A 168 6.63 5.59 -9.48
N ASP A 169 6.58 4.54 -8.65
CA ASP A 169 7.75 3.71 -8.34
C ASP A 169 8.18 2.88 -9.56
N ILE A 170 7.21 2.40 -10.35
CA ILE A 170 7.46 1.73 -11.64
C ILE A 170 8.16 2.70 -12.62
N GLY A 171 7.69 3.96 -12.68
CA GLY A 171 8.35 5.01 -13.48
C GLY A 171 9.78 5.28 -13.03
N LEU A 172 10.00 5.38 -11.72
CA LEU A 172 11.33 5.58 -11.15
C LEU A 172 12.28 4.42 -11.47
N LEU A 173 11.82 3.17 -11.27
CA LEU A 173 12.60 1.97 -11.62
C LEU A 173 12.99 1.96 -13.10
N SER A 174 12.07 2.35 -13.98
CA SER A 174 12.33 2.47 -15.42
C SER A 174 13.35 3.57 -15.71
N ALA A 175 13.30 4.71 -15.01
CA ALA A 175 14.21 5.83 -15.21
C ALA A 175 15.66 5.48 -14.82
N VAL A 176 15.85 4.63 -13.79
CA VAL A 176 17.18 4.13 -13.37
C VAL A 176 17.60 2.84 -14.09
N GLY A 177 16.93 2.47 -15.18
CA GLY A 177 17.31 1.32 -16.01
C GLY A 177 17.03 -0.06 -15.38
N ARG A 178 16.26 -0.11 -14.28
CA ARG A 178 15.91 -1.38 -13.62
C ARG A 178 14.81 -2.10 -14.39
N ASN A 179 15.13 -3.25 -15.00
CA ASN A 179 14.20 -4.02 -15.82
C ASN A 179 13.48 -5.14 -15.05
N ILE A 180 14.12 -5.66 -14.00
CA ILE A 180 13.64 -6.78 -13.18
C ILE A 180 13.78 -6.36 -11.71
N VAL A 181 12.81 -6.74 -10.89
CA VAL A 181 12.80 -6.55 -9.44
C VAL A 181 12.42 -7.84 -8.73
N GLU A 182 13.00 -8.04 -7.54
CA GLU A 182 12.60 -9.09 -6.62
C GLU A 182 11.41 -8.59 -5.79
N VAL A 183 10.32 -9.33 -5.84
CA VAL A 183 9.11 -9.06 -5.08
C VAL A 183 8.74 -10.26 -4.23
N TYR A 184 8.00 -10.03 -3.14
CA TYR A 184 7.43 -11.12 -2.37
C TYR A 184 6.31 -11.78 -3.16
N ARG A 185 6.32 -13.13 -3.25
CA ARG A 185 5.23 -13.92 -3.81
C ARG A 185 4.00 -13.78 -2.90
N PRO A 186 2.86 -13.28 -3.41
CA PRO A 186 1.64 -13.19 -2.61
C PRO A 186 1.22 -14.52 -2.04
N TRP A 187 0.69 -14.52 -0.81
CA TRP A 187 0.10 -15.72 -0.24
C TRP A 187 -1.14 -16.16 -1.01
N ASN A 188 -1.31 -17.48 -1.09
CA ASN A 188 -2.50 -18.13 -1.58
C ASN A 188 -3.51 -18.26 -0.44
N ILE A 189 -4.72 -17.75 -0.65
CA ILE A 189 -5.82 -17.77 0.31
C ILE A 189 -6.91 -18.74 -0.18
N TYR A 190 -7.37 -19.63 0.70
CA TYR A 190 -8.53 -20.46 0.45
C TYR A 190 -9.64 -20.11 1.42
N ILE A 191 -10.86 -19.92 0.92
CA ILE A 191 -11.99 -19.45 1.72
C ILE A 191 -13.04 -20.55 1.78
N ILE A 192 -13.49 -20.88 2.99
CA ILE A 192 -14.55 -21.85 3.23
C ILE A 192 -15.65 -21.17 4.04
N SER A 193 -16.84 -21.04 3.48
CA SER A 193 -18.02 -20.63 4.23
C SER A 193 -18.79 -21.88 4.70
N THR A 194 -19.22 -21.89 5.97
CA THR A 194 -20.03 -22.99 6.53
C THR A 194 -21.29 -22.49 7.21
N GLY A 195 -22.39 -23.17 6.95
CA GLY A 195 -23.72 -22.88 7.52
C GLY A 195 -24.83 -23.58 6.74
N ASP A 196 -25.77 -24.21 7.44
CA ASP A 196 -26.95 -24.84 6.83
C ASP A 196 -27.94 -23.80 6.23
N GLU A 197 -27.85 -22.57 6.70
CA GLU A 197 -28.65 -21.44 6.23
C GLU A 197 -28.12 -20.81 4.95
N ILE A 198 -26.88 -21.10 4.53
CA ILE A 198 -26.21 -20.43 3.43
C ILE A 198 -26.66 -21.00 2.08
N VAL A 199 -27.03 -20.10 1.17
CA VAL A 199 -27.31 -20.39 -0.23
C VAL A 199 -26.45 -19.50 -1.13
N MET A 200 -26.26 -19.93 -2.38
CA MET A 200 -25.44 -19.16 -3.32
C MET A 200 -26.11 -17.82 -3.72
N PRO A 201 -25.36 -16.79 -4.11
CA PRO A 201 -25.93 -15.48 -4.46
C PRO A 201 -26.99 -15.50 -5.55
N TRP A 202 -26.89 -16.44 -6.48
CA TRP A 202 -27.86 -16.61 -7.58
C TRP A 202 -29.09 -17.43 -7.23
N GLU A 203 -29.15 -18.03 -6.05
CA GLU A 203 -30.30 -18.78 -5.57
C GLU A 203 -31.26 -17.87 -4.83
N THR A 204 -32.56 -18.23 -4.84
CA THR A 204 -33.56 -17.54 -4.04
C THR A 204 -33.63 -18.16 -2.66
N PRO A 205 -33.31 -17.42 -1.58
CA PRO A 205 -33.36 -17.95 -0.23
C PRO A 205 -34.76 -18.40 0.16
N GLY A 206 -34.90 -19.59 0.70
CA GLY A 206 -36.08 -20.04 1.39
C GLY A 206 -36.22 -19.46 2.82
N PRO A 207 -37.28 -19.81 3.56
CA PRO A 207 -37.42 -19.39 4.95
C PRO A 207 -36.24 -19.85 5.80
N GLY A 208 -35.59 -18.90 6.49
CA GLY A 208 -34.41 -19.15 7.34
C GLY A 208 -33.09 -19.24 6.61
N GLN A 209 -33.07 -19.08 5.29
CA GLN A 209 -31.83 -19.04 4.51
C GLN A 209 -31.36 -17.62 4.20
N VAL A 210 -30.06 -17.47 4.03
CA VAL A 210 -29.39 -16.22 3.65
C VAL A 210 -28.38 -16.48 2.51
N ARG A 211 -28.15 -15.49 1.66
CA ARG A 211 -27.12 -15.62 0.64
C ARG A 211 -25.72 -15.53 1.26
N ASP A 212 -24.80 -16.29 0.70
CA ASP A 212 -23.37 -16.19 1.05
C ASP A 212 -22.83 -14.78 0.73
N VAL A 213 -22.34 -14.14 1.76
CA VAL A 213 -21.73 -12.80 1.69
C VAL A 213 -20.24 -12.90 1.97
N ASN A 214 -19.87 -13.82 2.88
CA ASN A 214 -18.52 -13.86 3.42
C ASN A 214 -17.50 -14.36 2.39
N THR A 215 -17.81 -15.40 1.62
CA THR A 215 -16.92 -15.89 0.56
C THR A 215 -16.55 -14.76 -0.39
N TYR A 216 -17.53 -14.07 -0.94
CA TYR A 216 -17.29 -13.02 -1.95
C TYR A 216 -16.62 -11.78 -1.36
N GLY A 217 -17.01 -11.39 -0.14
CA GLY A 217 -16.39 -10.28 0.57
C GLY A 217 -14.94 -10.56 0.91
N LEU A 218 -14.61 -11.76 1.40
CA LEU A 218 -13.25 -12.17 1.75
C LEU A 218 -12.37 -12.36 0.51
N MET A 219 -12.92 -12.88 -0.62
CA MET A 219 -12.20 -12.92 -1.89
C MET A 219 -11.78 -11.53 -2.34
N ALA A 220 -12.73 -10.59 -2.37
CA ALA A 220 -12.45 -9.21 -2.76
C ALA A 220 -11.44 -8.53 -1.81
N GLU A 221 -11.53 -8.79 -0.49
CA GLU A 221 -10.58 -8.27 0.48
C GLU A 221 -9.17 -8.86 0.29
N ALA A 222 -9.07 -10.17 0.02
CA ALA A 222 -7.80 -10.82 -0.26
C ALA A 222 -7.12 -10.22 -1.50
N GLU A 223 -7.88 -10.04 -2.59
CA GLU A 223 -7.39 -9.41 -3.82
C GLU A 223 -6.99 -7.94 -3.59
N ALA A 224 -7.77 -7.16 -2.84
CA ALA A 224 -7.45 -5.77 -2.49
C ALA A 224 -6.16 -5.65 -1.66
N LEU A 225 -5.88 -6.62 -0.80
CA LEU A 225 -4.63 -6.73 -0.06
C LEU A 225 -3.46 -7.26 -0.90
N GLY A 226 -3.71 -7.68 -2.14
CA GLY A 226 -2.72 -8.18 -3.09
C GLY A 226 -2.43 -9.67 -2.96
N PHE A 227 -3.29 -10.45 -2.30
CA PHE A 227 -3.17 -11.91 -2.20
C PHE A 227 -3.81 -12.62 -3.40
N THR A 228 -3.45 -13.88 -3.59
CA THR A 228 -4.05 -14.75 -4.60
C THR A 228 -5.14 -15.61 -3.97
N VAL A 229 -6.34 -15.60 -4.53
CA VAL A 229 -7.40 -16.51 -4.12
C VAL A 229 -7.20 -17.86 -4.83
N ALA A 230 -6.71 -18.88 -4.10
CA ALA A 230 -6.47 -20.22 -4.63
C ALA A 230 -7.77 -20.98 -4.87
N GLY A 231 -8.80 -20.72 -4.06
CA GLY A 231 -10.10 -21.36 -4.22
C GLY A 231 -11.07 -21.00 -3.11
N TRP A 232 -12.29 -21.51 -3.23
CA TRP A 232 -13.34 -21.33 -2.22
C TRP A 232 -14.37 -22.46 -2.28
N ASP A 233 -15.03 -22.71 -1.15
CA ASP A 233 -16.14 -23.66 -1.02
C ASP A 233 -17.21 -23.12 -0.06
N VAL A 234 -18.43 -23.58 -0.25
CA VAL A 234 -19.55 -23.42 0.69
C VAL A 234 -19.98 -24.80 1.16
N ILE A 235 -19.85 -25.05 2.46
CA ILE A 235 -20.08 -26.36 3.08
C ILE A 235 -21.22 -26.23 4.09
N ARG A 236 -22.11 -27.23 4.14
CA ARG A 236 -23.08 -27.31 5.23
C ARG A 236 -22.39 -27.62 6.55
N ASP A 237 -23.08 -27.43 7.66
CA ASP A 237 -22.57 -27.70 9.02
C ASP A 237 -22.35 -29.19 9.27
N ASP A 238 -21.41 -29.77 8.48
CA ASP A 238 -20.94 -31.15 8.55
C ASP A 238 -19.43 -31.16 8.82
N GLU A 239 -19.04 -31.61 10.01
CA GLU A 239 -17.66 -31.60 10.49
C GLU A 239 -16.71 -32.42 9.58
N GLU A 240 -17.17 -33.59 9.10
CA GLU A 240 -16.36 -34.46 8.24
C GLU A 240 -16.20 -33.85 6.83
N ALA A 241 -17.24 -33.25 6.27
CA ALA A 241 -17.18 -32.54 5.00
C ALA A 241 -16.26 -31.32 5.09
N LEU A 242 -16.36 -30.54 6.19
CA LEU A 242 -15.52 -29.38 6.46
C LEU A 242 -14.05 -29.79 6.61
N ARG A 243 -13.77 -30.88 7.36
CA ARG A 243 -12.41 -31.43 7.53
C ARG A 243 -11.79 -31.81 6.19
N LYS A 244 -12.50 -32.58 5.36
CA LYS A 244 -12.00 -32.98 4.03
C LYS A 244 -11.76 -31.82 3.10
N CYS A 245 -12.62 -30.82 3.15
CA CYS A 245 -12.44 -29.59 2.38
C CYS A 245 -11.20 -28.83 2.84
N ALA A 246 -11.03 -28.64 4.15
CA ALA A 246 -9.85 -27.97 4.71
C ALA A 246 -8.54 -28.73 4.41
N GLU A 247 -8.51 -30.06 4.52
CA GLU A 247 -7.35 -30.89 4.14
C GLU A 247 -6.96 -30.73 2.66
N ARG A 248 -7.95 -30.54 1.78
CA ARG A 248 -7.67 -30.23 0.37
C ARG A 248 -7.12 -28.82 0.21
N ALA A 249 -7.76 -27.84 0.83
CA ALA A 249 -7.38 -26.42 0.78
C ALA A 249 -5.94 -26.19 1.29
N MET A 250 -5.52 -26.90 2.34
CA MET A 250 -4.16 -26.84 2.89
C MET A 250 -3.05 -27.23 1.90
N LYS A 251 -3.37 -27.95 0.82
CA LYS A 251 -2.41 -28.32 -0.23
C LYS A 251 -2.21 -27.21 -1.25
N GLU A 252 -3.09 -26.23 -1.29
CA GLU A 252 -3.18 -25.21 -2.32
C GLU A 252 -2.97 -23.79 -1.76
N ALA A 253 -3.04 -23.64 -0.42
CA ALA A 253 -3.06 -22.32 0.21
C ALA A 253 -2.11 -22.18 1.41
N ASP A 254 -1.59 -20.97 1.56
CA ASP A 254 -0.81 -20.55 2.73
C ASP A 254 -1.74 -20.23 3.91
N PHE A 255 -2.96 -19.75 3.62
CA PHE A 255 -4.03 -19.50 4.59
C PHE A 255 -5.35 -20.15 4.16
N VAL A 256 -5.94 -20.94 5.07
CA VAL A 256 -7.31 -21.45 4.94
C VAL A 256 -8.21 -20.71 5.92
N CYS A 257 -9.13 -19.91 5.39
CA CYS A 257 -10.04 -19.07 6.15
C CYS A 257 -11.42 -19.69 6.17
N ILE A 258 -11.87 -20.19 7.34
CA ILE A 258 -13.19 -20.80 7.54
C ILE A 258 -14.10 -19.75 8.19
N SER A 259 -15.15 -19.35 7.48
CA SER A 259 -16.14 -18.39 7.97
C SER A 259 -17.47 -19.05 8.28
N GLY A 260 -17.94 -18.90 9.50
CA GLY A 260 -19.15 -19.55 10.02
C GLY A 260 -18.85 -20.63 11.07
N GLY A 261 -19.87 -21.31 11.57
CA GLY A 261 -19.72 -22.40 12.55
C GLY A 261 -19.16 -22.02 13.93
N SER A 262 -18.80 -20.75 14.14
CA SER A 262 -18.13 -20.27 15.35
C SER A 262 -19.10 -19.76 16.45
N SER A 263 -20.42 -19.97 16.29
CA SER A 263 -21.37 -19.59 17.33
C SER A 263 -21.33 -20.61 18.48
N GLN A 264 -21.51 -20.17 19.73
CA GLN A 264 -21.55 -20.99 20.95
C GLN A 264 -22.72 -22.04 20.96
N GLY A 265 -23.09 -22.54 19.79
CA GLY A 265 -24.03 -23.64 19.59
C GLY A 265 -23.41 -24.99 19.92
N LYS A 266 -24.22 -26.03 20.01
CA LYS A 266 -23.90 -27.37 20.53
C LYS A 266 -22.70 -28.11 19.89
N LYS A 267 -22.11 -27.61 18.78
CA LYS A 267 -20.86 -28.09 18.16
C LYS A 267 -20.15 -26.91 17.47
N ASP A 268 -19.03 -26.50 17.98
CA ASP A 268 -18.09 -25.60 17.27
C ASP A 268 -17.26 -26.48 16.32
N ALA A 269 -17.85 -26.86 15.19
CA ALA A 269 -17.23 -27.73 14.19
C ALA A 269 -15.94 -27.11 13.64
N THR A 270 -15.90 -25.80 13.49
CA THR A 270 -14.71 -25.06 13.01
C THR A 270 -13.54 -25.22 13.97
N ALA A 271 -13.77 -25.03 15.28
CA ALA A 271 -12.71 -25.24 16.27
C ALA A 271 -12.18 -26.67 16.30
N ALA A 272 -13.09 -27.65 16.25
CA ALA A 272 -12.72 -29.07 16.26
C ALA A 272 -11.90 -29.44 15.01
N VAL A 273 -12.29 -28.96 13.84
CA VAL A 273 -11.57 -29.21 12.58
C VAL A 273 -10.19 -28.54 12.59
N ILE A 274 -10.08 -27.27 13.02
CA ILE A 274 -8.80 -26.59 13.11
C ILE A 274 -7.88 -27.29 14.14
N ASP A 275 -8.42 -27.68 15.30
CA ASP A 275 -7.65 -28.39 16.33
C ASP A 275 -7.12 -29.74 15.86
N ALA A 276 -7.88 -30.46 15.03
CA ALA A 276 -7.49 -31.75 14.47
C ALA A 276 -6.46 -31.62 13.31
N LEU A 277 -6.46 -30.51 12.57
CA LEU A 277 -5.59 -30.31 11.40
C LEU A 277 -4.32 -29.54 11.72
N ALA A 278 -4.33 -28.67 12.72
CA ALA A 278 -3.15 -27.92 13.15
C ALA A 278 -2.21 -28.83 13.96
N SER A 279 -0.90 -28.75 13.69
CA SER A 279 0.11 -29.61 14.34
C SER A 279 0.12 -29.49 15.87
N ASP A 280 -0.04 -28.26 16.37
CA ASP A 280 -0.07 -27.94 17.80
C ASP A 280 -1.50 -27.63 18.31
N GLY A 281 -2.52 -27.97 17.52
CA GLY A 281 -3.91 -27.66 17.79
C GLY A 281 -4.25 -26.19 17.70
N VAL A 282 -5.38 -25.81 18.31
CA VAL A 282 -5.83 -24.43 18.38
C VAL A 282 -5.05 -23.70 19.49
N PHE A 283 -4.27 -22.68 19.12
CA PHE A 283 -3.51 -21.87 20.09
C PHE A 283 -4.18 -20.53 20.47
N THR A 284 -5.14 -20.06 19.67
CA THR A 284 -6.01 -18.92 20.00
C THR A 284 -7.47 -19.31 19.77
N HIS A 285 -8.31 -19.16 20.79
CA HIS A 285 -9.75 -19.40 20.71
C HIS A 285 -10.51 -18.23 21.31
N GLY A 286 -10.61 -17.18 20.54
CA GLY A 286 -11.24 -15.91 20.88
C GLY A 286 -10.25 -14.77 20.97
N LEU A 287 -10.65 -13.61 20.40
CA LEU A 287 -9.90 -12.35 20.48
C LEU A 287 -10.61 -11.33 21.37
N ALA A 288 -9.82 -10.52 22.08
CA ALA A 288 -10.32 -9.39 22.85
C ALA A 288 -10.62 -8.19 21.94
N VAL A 289 -11.44 -8.41 20.91
CA VAL A 289 -11.83 -7.40 19.91
C VAL A 289 -13.36 -7.31 19.78
N LYS A 290 -13.84 -6.21 19.22
CA LYS A 290 -15.25 -5.98 18.89
C LYS A 290 -15.36 -5.13 17.59
N PRO A 291 -16.00 -5.68 16.53
CA PRO A 291 -16.47 -7.07 16.38
C PRO A 291 -15.30 -8.03 16.17
N GLY A 292 -15.54 -9.35 16.28
CA GLY A 292 -14.50 -10.35 15.94
C GLY A 292 -14.12 -11.29 17.08
N LYS A 293 -14.80 -11.24 18.25
CA LYS A 293 -14.46 -12.09 19.39
C LYS A 293 -14.30 -13.58 19.06
N PRO A 294 -15.18 -14.26 18.28
CA PRO A 294 -15.10 -15.71 18.06
C PRO A 294 -14.10 -16.07 16.95
N THR A 295 -12.88 -15.57 17.03
CA THR A 295 -11.79 -15.90 16.09
C THR A 295 -10.98 -17.07 16.62
N ILE A 296 -10.59 -17.99 15.74
CA ILE A 296 -9.82 -19.19 16.05
C ILE A 296 -8.57 -19.21 15.18
N LEU A 297 -7.42 -19.57 15.75
CA LEU A 297 -6.17 -19.71 15.01
C LEU A 297 -5.49 -21.04 15.36
N GLY A 298 -5.05 -21.73 14.30
CA GLY A 298 -4.18 -22.88 14.33
C GLY A 298 -3.15 -22.81 13.21
N PHE A 299 -2.08 -23.56 13.32
CA PHE A 299 -1.02 -23.63 12.33
C PHE A 299 -0.56 -25.05 12.14
N ASP A 300 -0.43 -25.49 10.89
CA ASP A 300 0.15 -26.79 10.56
C ASP A 300 1.59 -26.61 10.04
N GLY A 301 2.56 -26.96 10.89
CA GLY A 301 3.98 -26.86 10.56
C GLY A 301 4.42 -27.62 9.32
N PRO A 302 4.01 -28.90 9.14
CA PRO A 302 4.35 -29.70 7.96
C PRO A 302 3.92 -29.10 6.63
N SER A 303 2.67 -28.63 6.50
CA SER A 303 2.19 -27.96 5.28
C SER A 303 2.65 -26.50 5.22
N GLY A 304 2.83 -25.86 6.37
CA GLY A 304 3.07 -24.42 6.51
C GLY A 304 1.80 -23.59 6.38
N THR A 305 0.63 -24.20 6.52
CA THR A 305 -0.67 -23.53 6.35
C THR A 305 -1.20 -22.99 7.67
N VAL A 306 -1.68 -21.77 7.64
CA VAL A 306 -2.45 -21.16 8.74
C VAL A 306 -3.93 -21.49 8.56
N LEU A 307 -4.54 -22.00 9.63
CA LEU A 307 -5.97 -22.29 9.71
C LEU A 307 -6.65 -21.22 10.56
N THR A 308 -7.58 -20.47 9.98
CA THR A 308 -8.25 -19.36 10.64
C THR A 308 -9.76 -19.57 10.64
N GLY A 309 -10.37 -19.63 11.83
CA GLY A 309 -11.82 -19.55 12.01
C GLY A 309 -12.24 -18.10 12.16
N LEU A 310 -12.93 -17.56 11.15
CA LEU A 310 -13.43 -16.20 11.13
C LEU A 310 -14.87 -16.11 11.64
N PRO A 311 -15.29 -14.97 12.22
CA PRO A 311 -16.67 -14.75 12.60
C PRO A 311 -17.63 -14.90 11.43
N GLY A 312 -18.84 -15.46 11.65
CA GLY A 312 -19.87 -15.55 10.62
C GLY A 312 -20.46 -14.20 10.20
N HIS A 313 -20.35 -13.15 11.03
CA HIS A 313 -20.82 -11.82 10.68
C HIS A 313 -19.88 -11.11 9.69
N PRO A 314 -20.38 -10.63 8.53
CA PRO A 314 -19.53 -10.12 7.43
C PRO A 314 -18.54 -9.03 7.82
N VAL A 315 -18.99 -7.99 8.51
CA VAL A 315 -18.14 -6.88 8.97
C VAL A 315 -16.99 -7.39 9.86
N ALA A 316 -17.32 -8.34 10.75
CA ALA A 316 -16.31 -8.92 11.63
C ALA A 316 -15.32 -9.81 10.88
N ALA A 317 -15.81 -10.61 9.92
CA ALA A 317 -14.97 -11.48 9.12
C ALA A 317 -13.94 -10.68 8.31
N LEU A 318 -14.36 -9.63 7.63
CA LEU A 318 -13.49 -8.78 6.82
C LEU A 318 -12.46 -8.02 7.66
N LEU A 319 -12.87 -7.40 8.77
CA LEU A 319 -11.94 -6.71 9.67
C LEU A 319 -10.91 -7.66 10.27
N ILE A 320 -11.33 -8.84 10.75
CA ILE A 320 -10.41 -9.81 11.35
C ILE A 320 -9.47 -10.42 10.30
N PHE A 321 -9.97 -10.70 9.08
CA PHE A 321 -9.13 -11.13 7.98
C PHE A 321 -8.01 -10.13 7.70
N ARG A 322 -8.33 -8.83 7.59
CA ARG A 322 -7.36 -7.75 7.40
C ARG A 322 -6.34 -7.69 8.53
N GLU A 323 -6.77 -7.79 9.78
CA GLU A 323 -5.89 -7.72 10.94
C GLU A 323 -4.98 -8.95 11.08
N ILE A 324 -5.48 -10.16 10.81
CA ILE A 324 -4.69 -11.38 10.93
C ILE A 324 -3.83 -11.60 9.67
N VAL A 325 -4.45 -11.74 8.50
CA VAL A 325 -3.71 -12.09 7.28
C VAL A 325 -2.88 -10.91 6.80
N GLY A 326 -3.49 -9.72 6.70
CA GLY A 326 -2.78 -8.49 6.33
C GLY A 326 -1.71 -8.09 7.34
N GLY A 327 -2.00 -8.22 8.65
CA GLY A 327 -1.04 -7.93 9.71
C GLY A 327 0.18 -8.86 9.69
N MET A 328 -0.02 -10.16 9.50
CA MET A 328 1.10 -11.12 9.36
C MET A 328 1.92 -10.87 8.11
N TRP A 329 1.25 -10.57 6.99
CA TRP A 329 1.93 -10.18 5.76
C TRP A 329 2.83 -8.96 5.96
N ALA A 330 2.29 -7.90 6.58
CA ALA A 330 3.03 -6.68 6.86
C ALA A 330 4.27 -6.93 7.74
N ARG A 331 4.14 -7.78 8.76
CA ARG A 331 5.26 -8.16 9.66
C ARG A 331 6.38 -8.88 8.90
N PHE A 332 6.06 -9.88 8.10
CA PHE A 332 7.07 -10.71 7.42
C PHE A 332 7.71 -10.02 6.22
N THR A 333 6.98 -9.15 5.53
CA THR A 333 7.51 -8.37 4.39
C THR A 333 8.20 -7.07 4.81
N GLY A 334 7.97 -6.60 6.03
CA GLY A 334 8.43 -5.29 6.51
C GLY A 334 7.55 -4.12 6.05
N MET A 335 6.35 -4.37 5.50
CA MET A 335 5.42 -3.30 5.08
C MET A 335 5.03 -2.35 6.21
N GLU A 336 4.93 -2.82 7.45
CA GLU A 336 4.61 -1.97 8.61
C GLU A 336 5.54 -0.77 8.77
N THR A 337 6.80 -0.95 8.37
CA THR A 337 7.82 0.10 8.45
C THR A 337 7.93 0.92 7.17
N ALA A 338 7.52 0.35 6.02
CA ALA A 338 7.64 0.95 4.70
C ALA A 338 6.38 1.74 4.28
N GLU A 339 5.20 1.29 4.71
CA GLU A 339 3.93 1.94 4.38
C GLU A 339 3.29 2.60 5.61
N LYS A 340 2.99 3.90 5.51
CA LYS A 340 2.17 4.57 6.51
C LYS A 340 0.71 4.19 6.28
N LYS A 341 0.01 3.71 7.33
CA LYS A 341 -1.45 3.52 7.28
C LYS A 341 -2.10 4.87 6.96
N ILE A 342 -2.96 4.88 5.95
CA ILE A 342 -3.68 6.09 5.57
C ILE A 342 -4.74 6.36 6.62
N THR A 343 -4.62 7.49 7.30
CA THR A 343 -5.63 7.96 8.25
C THR A 343 -6.08 9.37 7.89
N VAL A 344 -7.33 9.66 8.17
CA VAL A 344 -7.92 11.00 8.03
C VAL A 344 -8.29 11.50 9.42
N SER A 345 -7.81 12.69 9.77
CA SER A 345 -8.24 13.38 10.97
C SER A 345 -9.64 13.94 10.78
N GLY A 346 -10.51 13.81 11.78
CA GLY A 346 -11.85 14.37 11.75
C GLY A 346 -12.42 14.59 13.15
N ILE A 347 -13.55 15.27 13.23
CA ILE A 347 -14.22 15.63 14.50
C ILE A 347 -15.43 14.75 14.73
N MET A 348 -15.49 14.09 15.88
CA MET A 348 -16.60 13.20 16.23
C MET A 348 -17.95 13.93 16.25
N ALA A 349 -18.89 13.44 15.44
CA ALA A 349 -20.25 14.00 15.38
C ALA A 349 -21.14 13.56 16.56
N ALA A 350 -20.79 12.46 17.24
CA ALA A 350 -21.56 11.90 18.35
C ALA A 350 -20.62 11.23 19.37
N ASN A 351 -21.14 11.00 20.60
CA ASN A 351 -20.43 10.21 21.60
C ASN A 351 -20.36 8.74 21.17
N LEU A 352 -19.22 8.12 21.42
CA LEU A 352 -18.97 6.70 21.16
C LEU A 352 -18.45 6.04 22.44
N ALA A 353 -19.16 5.03 22.95
CA ALA A 353 -18.72 4.25 24.10
C ALA A 353 -17.77 3.12 23.67
N ALA A 354 -16.68 2.95 24.39
CA ALA A 354 -15.79 1.81 24.23
C ALA A 354 -16.40 0.53 24.80
N SER A 355 -15.83 -0.60 24.45
CA SER A 355 -16.16 -1.90 25.04
C SER A 355 -15.03 -2.31 26.00
N PRO A 356 -15.21 -2.19 27.31
CA PRO A 356 -14.14 -2.43 28.30
C PRO A 356 -13.41 -3.77 28.08
N GLY A 357 -12.07 -3.72 28.11
CA GLY A 357 -11.23 -4.90 27.92
C GLY A 357 -11.19 -5.46 26.50
N ARG A 358 -11.63 -4.70 25.50
CA ARG A 358 -11.61 -5.13 24.10
C ARG A 358 -11.25 -3.96 23.19
N ARG A 359 -10.36 -4.20 22.24
CA ARG A 359 -10.16 -3.26 21.13
C ARG A 359 -11.44 -3.20 20.29
N THR A 360 -11.95 -1.99 20.09
CA THR A 360 -13.20 -1.77 19.34
C THR A 360 -12.91 -1.11 18.00
N TYR A 361 -13.36 -1.73 16.93
CA TYR A 361 -13.35 -1.18 15.57
C TYR A 361 -14.74 -0.60 15.29
N GLN A 362 -14.85 0.71 15.28
CA GLN A 362 -16.09 1.40 14.97
C GLN A 362 -16.05 1.94 13.55
N LEU A 363 -16.90 1.39 12.68
CA LEU A 363 -17.07 1.92 11.33
C LEU A 363 -17.53 3.39 11.38
N ALA A 364 -17.01 4.18 10.47
CA ALA A 364 -17.24 5.62 10.39
C ALA A 364 -17.42 6.09 8.96
N GLU A 365 -18.27 7.08 8.77
CA GLU A 365 -18.48 7.85 7.54
C GLU A 365 -17.86 9.24 7.73
N LEU A 366 -17.21 9.77 6.71
CA LEU A 366 -16.59 11.09 6.70
C LEU A 366 -17.50 12.09 5.98
N ASP A 367 -18.03 13.05 6.71
CA ASP A 367 -18.87 14.10 6.15
C ASP A 367 -18.03 15.36 5.85
N TYR A 368 -17.66 15.51 4.59
CA TYR A 368 -16.92 16.65 4.07
C TYR A 368 -17.82 17.83 3.70
N GLU A 369 -19.15 17.65 3.63
CA GLU A 369 -20.08 18.73 3.32
C GLU A 369 -20.37 19.60 4.56
N ASN A 370 -20.30 18.98 5.74
CA ASN A 370 -20.55 19.66 7.02
C ASN A 370 -19.31 19.57 7.92
N CYS A 371 -18.19 20.16 7.48
CA CYS A 371 -16.97 20.24 8.28
C CYS A 371 -17.21 20.98 9.60
N ASP A 372 -16.31 20.76 10.54
CA ASP A 372 -16.29 21.51 11.80
C ASP A 372 -15.83 22.96 11.54
N GLU A 373 -16.60 23.93 12.06
CA GLU A 373 -16.39 25.36 11.76
C GLU A 373 -15.07 25.94 12.32
N GLU A 374 -14.49 25.32 13.36
CA GLU A 374 -13.27 25.81 13.99
C GLU A 374 -12.01 25.19 13.37
N THR A 375 -12.09 23.93 12.96
CA THR A 375 -10.92 23.15 12.53
C THR A 375 -10.87 22.89 11.03
N ASP A 376 -11.98 23.10 10.32
CA ASP A 376 -12.17 22.75 8.89
C ASP A 376 -11.97 21.25 8.60
N LEU A 377 -12.03 20.40 9.64
CA LEU A 377 -11.92 18.95 9.52
C LEU A 377 -13.30 18.33 9.25
N PRO A 378 -13.37 17.20 8.49
CA PRO A 378 -14.62 16.49 8.24
C PRO A 378 -15.24 15.99 9.55
N ARG A 379 -16.56 15.96 9.60
CA ARG A 379 -17.27 15.31 10.71
C ARG A 379 -17.20 13.81 10.55
N VAL A 380 -16.88 13.13 11.65
CA VAL A 380 -16.83 11.67 11.72
C VAL A 380 -18.12 11.15 12.31
N ILE A 381 -18.91 10.50 11.48
CA ILE A 381 -20.22 9.97 11.86
C ILE A 381 -20.05 8.46 12.13
N PRO A 382 -20.20 8.00 13.39
CA PRO A 382 -20.17 6.57 13.67
C PRO A 382 -21.30 5.85 12.93
N VAL A 383 -20.97 4.87 12.10
CA VAL A 383 -21.96 4.03 11.44
C VAL A 383 -22.44 3.00 12.43
N LEU A 384 -23.62 3.27 13.02
CA LEU A 384 -24.23 2.40 14.01
C LEU A 384 -24.96 1.24 13.33
N GLY A 385 -24.76 0.03 13.84
CA GLY A 385 -25.39 -1.18 13.33
C GLY A 385 -24.79 -2.44 13.95
N GLN A 386 -25.48 -3.55 13.75
CA GLN A 386 -24.93 -4.85 14.12
C GLN A 386 -23.93 -5.32 13.05
N SER A 387 -22.90 -6.03 13.46
CA SER A 387 -21.84 -6.56 12.56
C SER A 387 -22.34 -7.53 11.47
N GLY A 388 -23.59 -7.97 11.56
CA GLY A 388 -24.27 -8.76 10.52
C GLY A 388 -24.88 -7.92 9.38
N LEU A 389 -24.87 -6.58 9.47
CA LEU A 389 -25.50 -5.70 8.48
C LEU A 389 -24.47 -5.23 7.45
N ILE A 390 -24.39 -5.91 6.31
CA ILE A 390 -23.40 -5.61 5.25
C ILE A 390 -23.50 -4.18 4.70
N LYS A 391 -24.71 -3.60 4.63
CA LYS A 391 -24.93 -2.22 4.20
C LYS A 391 -24.16 -1.21 5.08
N THR A 392 -23.94 -1.53 6.35
CA THR A 392 -23.16 -0.69 7.28
C THR A 392 -21.71 -0.54 6.80
N MET A 393 -21.10 -1.63 6.34
CA MET A 393 -19.73 -1.59 5.84
C MET A 393 -19.61 -0.87 4.49
N SER A 394 -20.59 -1.08 3.61
CA SER A 394 -20.63 -0.40 2.30
C SER A 394 -20.84 1.11 2.38
N ARG A 395 -21.31 1.63 3.54
CA ARG A 395 -21.46 3.07 3.79
C ARG A 395 -20.23 3.69 4.46
N ALA A 396 -19.42 2.87 5.11
CA ALA A 396 -18.28 3.37 5.86
C ALA A 396 -17.14 3.73 4.92
N ASP A 397 -16.52 4.89 5.14
CA ASP A 397 -15.27 5.30 4.48
C ASP A 397 -14.05 4.70 5.21
N GLY A 398 -14.24 4.38 6.50
CA GLY A 398 -13.18 3.87 7.34
C GLY A 398 -13.67 3.38 8.70
N TYR A 399 -12.73 3.21 9.61
CA TYR A 399 -13.04 2.84 10.99
C TYR A 399 -12.15 3.57 12.00
N ILE A 400 -12.67 3.75 13.20
CA ILE A 400 -11.96 4.27 14.37
C ILE A 400 -11.56 3.09 15.25
N ILE A 401 -10.36 3.13 15.81
CA ILE A 401 -9.89 2.16 16.80
C ILE A 401 -10.00 2.78 18.18
N LEU A 402 -10.69 2.08 19.10
CA LEU A 402 -10.62 2.34 20.53
C LEU A 402 -9.87 1.16 21.17
N ASP A 403 -8.80 1.45 21.86
CA ASP A 403 -8.00 0.42 22.51
C ASP A 403 -8.67 -0.14 23.78
N VAL A 404 -8.09 -1.20 24.33
CA VAL A 404 -8.67 -1.98 25.44
C VAL A 404 -8.90 -1.17 26.72
N ASN A 405 -8.16 -0.07 26.89
CA ASN A 405 -8.20 0.81 28.06
C ASN A 405 -9.00 2.10 27.81
N ASP A 406 -9.51 2.32 26.60
CA ASP A 406 -10.28 3.51 26.29
C ASP A 406 -11.69 3.41 26.91
N GLU A 407 -12.17 4.52 27.47
CA GLU A 407 -13.52 4.62 28.03
C GLU A 407 -14.54 4.99 26.95
N GLY A 408 -14.08 5.67 25.87
CA GLY A 408 -14.90 6.13 24.76
C GLY A 408 -14.35 7.42 24.15
N ILE A 409 -15.10 7.97 23.21
CA ILE A 409 -14.80 9.22 22.54
C ILE A 409 -16.01 10.14 22.65
N CYS A 410 -15.80 11.39 23.07
CA CYS A 410 -16.88 12.37 23.16
C CYS A 410 -17.10 13.08 21.82
N LYS A 411 -18.34 13.52 21.59
CA LYS A 411 -18.66 14.46 20.51
C LYS A 411 -17.75 15.69 20.58
N GLY A 412 -17.23 16.13 19.43
CA GLY A 412 -16.31 17.25 19.32
C GLY A 412 -14.83 16.90 19.51
N GLN A 413 -14.50 15.67 19.93
CA GLN A 413 -13.11 15.22 19.98
C GLN A 413 -12.57 14.92 18.58
N GLN A 414 -11.31 15.28 18.35
CA GLN A 414 -10.58 14.90 17.14
C GLN A 414 -10.17 13.43 17.21
N VAL A 415 -10.34 12.71 16.11
CA VAL A 415 -10.01 11.29 15.96
C VAL A 415 -9.29 11.01 14.65
N GLN A 416 -8.64 9.85 14.59
CA GLN A 416 -8.05 9.32 13.36
C GLN A 416 -8.97 8.23 12.80
N VAL A 417 -9.40 8.39 11.57
CA VAL A 417 -10.18 7.39 10.83
C VAL A 417 -9.23 6.64 9.90
N HIS A 418 -9.09 5.33 10.13
CA HIS A 418 -8.35 4.44 9.24
C HIS A 418 -9.21 4.15 8.02
N ILE A 419 -8.71 4.46 6.82
CA ILE A 419 -9.45 4.27 5.57
C ILE A 419 -9.50 2.77 5.21
N LEU A 420 -10.69 2.33 4.72
CA LEU A 420 -10.95 0.93 4.32
C LEU A 420 -10.29 0.55 2.99
#